data_27e2000aa53b31d0d24869814a57d7f8
#
_entry.id   27e2000aa53b31d0d24869814a57d7f8
#
_cell.length_a   1.000
_cell.length_b   1.000
_cell.length_c   1.000
_cell.angle_alpha   90.00
_cell.angle_beta   90.00
_cell.angle_gamma   90.00
#
_symmetry.space_group_name_H-M   'P 1'
#
loop_
_entity.id
_entity.type
_entity.pdbx_description
1 polymer ?
#
loop_
_entity_poly.entity_id
_entity_poly.type
_entity_poly.pdbx_seq_one_letter_code
_entity_poly.pdbx_strand_id
1 'polypeptide(L)'
;IAVVASNGIDTLSSGFSGCYMASFRHNGIRYVAHIPTPNNSIKTSWNLAVKNRIIDNVVLFKPTEGLARIPGTIGIWGIITFNDRCYRLDVNENAPPSQAIRGQRIFNSIPRNPILTEIPPIAGGQMP
;
A
#
# COMPACT_ATOMS: atom_id res chain seq x y z
N ILE A 1 -4.84 -3.34 -11.17
CA ILE A 1 -4.19 -3.91 -9.98
C ILE A 1 -2.74 -4.21 -10.31
N ALA A 2 -1.84 -3.66 -9.54
CA ALA A 2 -0.43 -4.00 -9.62
C ALA A 2 -0.13 -5.08 -8.59
N VAL A 3 0.46 -6.19 -9.03
CA VAL A 3 0.79 -7.34 -8.18
C VAL A 3 2.23 -7.73 -8.44
N VAL A 4 3.00 -7.94 -7.37
CA VAL A 4 4.38 -8.39 -7.46
C VAL A 4 4.61 -9.56 -6.50
N ALA A 5 5.41 -10.54 -6.90
CA ALA A 5 5.92 -11.55 -5.99
C ALA A 5 6.91 -10.90 -5.03
N SER A 6 6.76 -11.17 -3.74
CA SER A 6 7.52 -10.48 -2.70
C SER A 6 7.84 -11.41 -1.55
N ASN A 7 8.89 -12.20 -1.70
CA ASN A 7 9.36 -13.11 -0.67
C ASN A 7 10.52 -12.50 0.10
N GLY A 8 10.35 -12.34 1.42
CA GLY A 8 11.41 -11.92 2.32
C GLY A 8 11.85 -10.46 2.18
N ILE A 9 11.07 -9.61 1.52
CA ILE A 9 11.38 -8.20 1.34
C ILE A 9 10.21 -7.30 1.71
N ASP A 10 10.51 -6.08 2.09
CA ASP A 10 9.51 -5.04 2.30
C ASP A 10 9.05 -4.49 0.95
N THR A 11 7.76 -4.17 0.84
CA THR A 11 7.18 -3.64 -0.39
C THR A 11 6.59 -2.26 -0.13
N LEU A 12 6.90 -1.34 -1.02
CA LEU A 12 6.50 0.05 -0.96
C LEU A 12 5.71 0.40 -2.21
N SER A 13 4.60 1.10 -2.04
CA SER A 13 3.79 1.61 -3.15
C SER A 13 3.27 3.01 -2.85
N SER A 14 3.12 3.81 -3.90
CA SER A 14 2.68 5.20 -3.80
C SER A 14 1.28 5.41 -4.37
N GLY A 15 0.74 6.62 -4.20
CA GLY A 15 -0.50 7.02 -4.86
C GLY A 15 -1.76 6.50 -4.19
N PHE A 16 -1.79 6.44 -2.85
CA PHE A 16 -2.97 6.01 -2.12
C PHE A 16 -3.93 7.18 -1.87
N SER A 17 -5.18 6.99 -2.27
CA SER A 17 -6.31 7.84 -1.92
C SER A 17 -7.48 6.99 -1.38
N GLY A 18 -8.10 6.17 -2.20
CA GLY A 18 -9.09 5.19 -1.79
C GLY A 18 -8.66 3.75 -2.04
N CYS A 19 -7.38 3.55 -2.34
CA CYS A 19 -6.82 2.27 -2.70
C CYS A 19 -6.51 1.42 -1.47
N TYR A 20 -6.49 0.10 -1.68
CA TYR A 20 -6.03 -0.87 -0.68
C TYR A 20 -4.64 -1.38 -1.05
N MET A 21 -3.94 -1.84 -0.03
CA MET A 21 -2.71 -2.61 -0.20
C MET A 21 -2.87 -3.94 0.52
N ALA A 22 -2.37 -5.00 -0.08
CA ALA A 22 -2.52 -6.34 0.48
C ALA A 22 -1.28 -7.18 0.28
N SER A 23 -1.06 -8.11 1.20
CA SER A 23 -0.22 -9.27 0.97
C SER A 23 -1.06 -10.53 1.08
N PHE A 24 -0.71 -11.55 0.32
CA PHE A 24 -1.39 -12.82 0.33
C PHE A 24 -0.51 -13.91 -0.26
N ARG A 25 -0.88 -15.16 -0.03
CA ARG A 25 -0.26 -16.29 -0.70
C ARG A 25 -1.22 -16.91 -1.69
N HIS A 26 -0.68 -17.29 -2.82
CA HIS A 26 -1.37 -18.07 -3.84
C HIS A 26 -0.42 -19.16 -4.34
N ASN A 27 -0.82 -20.41 -4.23
CA ASN A 27 0.03 -21.56 -4.57
C ASN A 27 1.40 -21.51 -3.88
N GLY A 28 1.42 -21.11 -2.62
CA GLY A 28 2.63 -21.05 -1.80
C GLY A 28 3.55 -19.87 -2.05
N ILE A 29 3.22 -19.01 -3.00
CA ILE A 29 4.01 -17.80 -3.32
C ILE A 29 3.35 -16.58 -2.66
N ARG A 30 4.17 -15.78 -1.99
CA ARG A 30 3.70 -14.52 -1.42
C ARG A 30 3.68 -13.42 -2.47
N TYR A 31 2.57 -12.72 -2.55
CA TYR A 31 2.38 -11.55 -3.40
C TYR A 31 2.01 -10.34 -2.57
N VAL A 32 2.37 -9.17 -3.09
CA VAL A 32 1.87 -7.87 -2.60
C VAL A 32 1.15 -7.18 -3.74
N ALA A 33 0.00 -6.61 -3.44
CA ALA A 33 -0.86 -5.94 -4.41
C ALA A 33 -1.20 -4.52 -3.99
N HIS A 34 -1.20 -3.63 -4.97
CA HIS A 34 -1.84 -2.31 -4.89
C HIS A 34 -3.17 -2.42 -5.63
N ILE A 35 -4.26 -2.30 -4.88
CA ILE A 35 -5.62 -2.44 -5.41
C ILE A 35 -6.24 -1.05 -5.51
N PRO A 36 -6.44 -0.53 -6.73
CA PRO A 36 -7.09 0.76 -6.93
C PRO A 36 -8.46 0.78 -6.24
N THR A 37 -8.98 1.97 -5.95
CA THR A 37 -10.28 2.11 -5.28
C THR A 37 -11.29 1.14 -5.88
N PRO A 38 -11.68 0.09 -5.13
CA PRO A 38 -12.42 -1.01 -5.73
C PRO A 38 -13.89 -0.68 -5.91
N ASN A 39 -14.45 -1.11 -7.06
CA ASN A 39 -15.89 -1.15 -7.26
C ASN A 39 -16.48 -2.43 -6.62
N ASN A 40 -17.80 -2.55 -6.68
CA ASN A 40 -18.49 -3.70 -6.06
C ASN A 40 -18.06 -5.05 -6.66
N SER A 41 -17.78 -5.09 -7.95
CA SER A 41 -17.32 -6.31 -8.62
C SER A 41 -15.96 -6.78 -8.09
N ILE A 42 -15.03 -5.85 -7.92
CA ILE A 42 -13.70 -6.15 -7.37
C ILE A 42 -13.81 -6.59 -5.91
N LYS A 43 -14.61 -5.89 -5.10
CA LYS A 43 -14.85 -6.27 -3.70
C LYS A 43 -15.43 -7.68 -3.59
N THR A 44 -16.41 -8.00 -4.40
CA THR A 44 -17.03 -9.32 -4.41
C THR A 44 -16.03 -10.40 -4.79
N SER A 45 -15.25 -10.19 -5.85
CA SER A 45 -14.25 -11.15 -6.31
C SER A 45 -13.15 -11.36 -5.27
N TRP A 46 -12.67 -10.28 -4.66
CA TRP A 46 -11.67 -10.38 -3.58
C TRP A 46 -12.20 -11.16 -2.39
N ASN A 47 -13.38 -10.79 -1.91
CA ASN A 47 -13.96 -11.41 -0.72
C ASN A 47 -14.28 -12.90 -0.93
N LEU A 48 -14.70 -13.29 -2.15
CA LEU A 48 -14.88 -14.70 -2.51
C LEU A 48 -13.55 -15.44 -2.53
N ALA A 49 -12.51 -14.85 -3.07
CA ALA A 49 -11.18 -15.46 -3.11
C ALA A 49 -10.64 -15.71 -1.68
N VAL A 50 -10.86 -14.77 -0.77
CA VAL A 50 -10.50 -14.92 0.64
C VAL A 50 -11.34 -16.01 1.30
N LYS A 51 -12.66 -15.94 1.15
CA LYS A 51 -13.60 -16.89 1.75
C LYS A 51 -13.36 -18.32 1.29
N ASN A 52 -13.11 -18.51 0.01
CA ASN A 52 -12.91 -19.83 -0.58
C ASN A 52 -11.45 -20.30 -0.52
N ARG A 53 -10.59 -19.54 0.16
CA ARG A 53 -9.16 -19.85 0.32
C ARG A 53 -8.41 -20.05 -0.99
N ILE A 54 -8.83 -19.36 -2.05
CA ILE A 54 -8.08 -19.28 -3.29
C ILE A 54 -6.76 -18.54 -3.04
N ILE A 55 -6.84 -17.53 -2.17
CA ILE A 55 -5.69 -16.86 -1.56
C ILE A 55 -5.73 -17.06 -0.05
N ASP A 56 -4.59 -17.16 0.58
CA ASP A 56 -4.47 -17.35 2.03
C ASP A 56 -3.42 -16.42 2.64
N ASN A 57 -3.29 -16.45 3.96
CA ASN A 57 -2.43 -15.55 4.72
C ASN A 57 -2.64 -14.08 4.31
N VAL A 58 -3.89 -13.68 4.19
CA VAL A 58 -4.28 -12.38 3.67
C VAL A 58 -4.08 -11.31 4.72
N VAL A 59 -3.33 -10.28 4.34
CA VAL A 59 -3.20 -9.02 5.08
C VAL A 59 -3.70 -7.93 4.16
N LEU A 60 -4.72 -7.21 4.57
CA LEU A 60 -5.35 -6.15 3.79
C LEU A 60 -5.46 -4.89 4.63
N PHE A 61 -5.06 -3.77 4.08
CA PHE A 61 -5.27 -2.48 4.73
C PHE A 61 -5.49 -1.37 3.72
N LYS A 62 -6.09 -0.30 4.20
CA LYS A 62 -6.31 0.91 3.43
C LYS A 62 -5.48 2.02 4.07
N PRO A 63 -4.39 2.47 3.44
CA PRO A 63 -3.48 3.44 4.06
C PRO A 63 -4.15 4.74 4.48
N THR A 64 -5.26 5.11 3.84
CA THR A 64 -5.99 6.34 4.17
C THR A 64 -7.14 6.14 5.15
N GLU A 65 -7.41 4.91 5.59
CA GLU A 65 -8.56 4.62 6.46
C GLU A 65 -8.39 5.19 7.85
N GLY A 66 -9.43 5.87 8.32
CA GLY A 66 -9.52 6.36 9.69
C GLY A 66 -8.52 7.45 10.09
N LEU A 67 -7.66 7.87 9.17
CA LEU A 67 -6.68 8.90 9.44
C LEU A 67 -6.89 10.10 8.51
N ALA A 68 -7.06 11.26 9.13
CA ALA A 68 -7.09 12.51 8.38
C ALA A 68 -5.74 12.73 7.67
N ARG A 69 -5.81 13.41 6.53
CA ARG A 69 -4.59 13.83 5.83
C ARG A 69 -3.81 14.80 6.73
N ILE A 70 -2.54 14.50 6.95
CA ILE A 70 -1.67 15.39 7.72
C ILE A 70 -1.46 16.66 6.92
N PRO A 71 -1.63 17.86 7.53
CA PRO A 71 -1.40 19.12 6.84
C PRO A 71 -0.02 19.17 6.19
N GLY A 72 0.04 19.62 4.94
CA GLY A 72 1.28 19.65 4.16
C GLY A 72 1.63 18.34 3.47
N THR A 73 0.86 17.27 3.66
CA THR A 73 1.05 16.01 2.95
C THR A 73 0.77 16.19 1.47
N ILE A 74 1.74 15.82 0.64
CA ILE A 74 1.62 15.85 -0.82
C ILE A 74 1.45 14.47 -1.43
N GLY A 75 1.68 13.41 -0.65
CA GLY A 75 1.48 12.04 -1.10
C GLY A 75 1.43 11.07 0.07
N ILE A 76 0.75 9.95 -0.16
CA ILE A 76 0.63 8.87 0.80
C ILE A 76 1.17 7.61 0.15
N TRP A 77 2.08 6.94 0.85
CA TRP A 77 2.66 5.66 0.47
C TRP A 77 2.16 4.58 1.41
N GLY A 78 1.99 3.37 0.90
CA GLY A 78 1.75 2.19 1.71
C GLY A 78 2.98 1.32 1.77
N ILE A 79 3.21 0.69 2.92
CA ILE A 79 4.31 -0.23 3.14
C ILE A 79 3.75 -1.50 3.78
N ILE A 80 4.09 -2.64 3.20
CA ILE A 80 3.94 -3.94 3.85
C ILE A 80 5.32 -4.53 4.02
N THR A 81 5.70 -4.81 5.28
CA THR A 81 6.99 -5.40 5.57
C THR A 81 7.01 -6.90 5.25
N PHE A 82 8.20 -7.48 5.20
CA PHE A 82 8.35 -8.92 4.94
C PHE A 82 7.63 -9.80 5.98
N ASN A 83 7.38 -9.28 7.18
CA ASN A 83 6.63 -9.95 8.24
C ASN A 83 5.19 -9.42 8.39
N ASP A 84 4.64 -8.84 7.32
CA ASP A 84 3.24 -8.43 7.19
C ASP A 84 2.79 -7.32 8.16
N ARG A 85 3.69 -6.45 8.57
CA ARG A 85 3.32 -5.20 9.24
C ARG A 85 2.99 -4.15 8.20
N CYS A 86 1.97 -3.35 8.48
CA CYS A 86 1.42 -2.36 7.55
C CYS A 86 1.67 -0.95 8.05
N TYR A 87 2.13 -0.09 7.16
CA TYR A 87 2.41 1.30 7.48
C TYR A 87 1.88 2.23 6.41
N ARG A 88 1.51 3.41 6.85
CA ARG A 88 1.29 4.58 6.01
C ARG A 88 2.49 5.51 6.14
N LEU A 89 3.05 5.93 5.03
CA LEU A 89 4.08 6.95 4.97
C LEU A 89 3.48 8.21 4.36
N ASP A 90 3.41 9.27 5.15
CA ASP A 90 3.00 10.59 4.69
C ASP A 90 4.24 11.35 4.24
N VAL A 91 4.23 11.74 2.99
CA VAL A 91 5.27 12.56 2.39
C VAL A 91 4.78 14.00 2.42
N ASN A 92 5.33 14.81 3.30
CA ASN A 92 4.85 16.16 3.53
C ASN A 92 5.60 17.23 2.74
N GLU A 93 6.79 16.91 2.23
CA GLU A 93 7.59 17.83 1.45
C GLU A 93 8.55 17.08 0.55
N ASN A 94 8.76 17.59 -0.65
CA ASN A 94 9.77 17.08 -1.58
C ASN A 94 10.91 18.07 -1.73
N ALA A 95 12.08 17.57 -2.11
CA ALA A 95 13.17 18.44 -2.52
C ALA A 95 12.74 19.30 -3.71
N PRO A 96 13.12 20.60 -3.75
CA PRO A 96 12.80 21.46 -4.87
C PRO A 96 13.29 20.87 -6.19
N PRO A 97 12.58 21.08 -7.31
CA PRO A 97 13.00 20.59 -8.62
C PRO A 97 14.39 21.05 -9.04
N SER A 98 14.82 22.22 -8.59
CA SER A 98 16.16 22.75 -8.85
C SER A 98 17.28 21.91 -8.25
N GLN A 99 16.98 21.06 -7.28
CA GLN A 99 17.93 20.12 -6.66
C GLN A 99 17.93 18.76 -7.35
N ALA A 100 17.09 18.59 -8.35
CA ALA A 100 16.97 17.33 -9.05
C ALA A 100 18.18 17.07 -9.93
N ILE A 101 18.62 15.82 -9.96
CA ILE A 101 19.59 15.37 -10.94
C ILE A 101 18.88 15.30 -12.30
N ARG A 102 19.47 15.92 -13.32
CA ARG A 102 18.90 15.97 -14.66
C ARG A 102 18.60 14.55 -15.16
N GLY A 103 17.37 14.34 -15.64
CA GLY A 103 16.91 13.05 -16.17
C GLY A 103 16.51 12.02 -15.11
N GLN A 104 16.64 12.33 -13.84
CA GLN A 104 16.32 11.42 -12.74
C GLN A 104 15.18 11.97 -11.89
N ARG A 105 14.02 12.15 -12.51
CA ARG A 105 12.87 12.79 -11.88
C ARG A 105 12.38 12.10 -10.62
N ILE A 106 12.57 10.80 -10.48
CA ILE A 106 12.18 10.09 -9.27
C ILE A 106 12.92 10.60 -8.04
N PHE A 107 14.12 11.12 -8.21
CA PHE A 107 14.92 11.71 -7.13
C PHE A 107 14.56 13.18 -6.85
N ASN A 108 13.79 13.81 -7.73
CA ASN A 108 13.24 15.13 -7.49
C ASN A 108 12.23 15.12 -6.36
N SER A 109 11.71 13.96 -6.05
CA SER A 109 10.67 13.75 -5.04
C SER A 109 11.25 13.14 -3.78
N ILE A 110 12.45 13.52 -3.40
CA ILE A 110 13.05 13.09 -2.13
C ILE A 110 12.18 13.65 -1.00
N PRO A 111 11.56 12.78 -0.19
CA PRO A 111 10.69 13.23 0.88
C PRO A 111 11.49 13.97 1.96
N ARG A 112 10.90 15.00 2.51
CA ARG A 112 11.37 15.66 3.73
C ARG A 112 10.39 15.39 4.85
N ASN A 113 10.93 15.18 6.05
CA ASN A 113 10.13 14.97 7.26
C ASN A 113 8.99 13.96 7.03
N PRO A 114 9.28 12.77 6.49
CA PRO A 114 8.24 11.77 6.30
C PRO A 114 7.69 11.32 7.66
N ILE A 115 6.39 11.07 7.71
CA ILE A 115 5.72 10.58 8.91
C ILE A 115 5.26 9.16 8.65
N LEU A 116 5.75 8.24 9.44
CA LEU A 116 5.42 6.82 9.37
C LEU A 116 4.39 6.47 10.45
N THR A 117 3.27 5.91 10.04
CA THR A 117 2.20 5.49 10.94
C THR A 117 1.85 4.03 10.70
N GLU A 118 1.88 3.22 11.73
CA GLU A 118 1.44 1.82 11.63
C GLU A 118 -0.08 1.76 11.54
N ILE A 119 -0.59 0.99 10.59
CA ILE A 119 -2.02 0.81 10.35
C ILE A 119 -2.37 -0.65 10.65
N PRO A 120 -3.31 -0.92 11.54
CA PRO A 120 -3.76 -2.30 11.76
C PRO A 120 -4.44 -2.84 10.51
N PRO A 121 -4.16 -4.09 10.12
CA PRO A 121 -4.85 -4.70 9.00
C PRO A 121 -6.32 -4.94 9.30
N ILE A 122 -7.12 -5.04 8.25
CA ILE A 122 -8.55 -5.34 8.35
C ILE A 122 -8.73 -6.80 8.80
N ALA A 123 -9.46 -7.01 9.88
CA ALA A 123 -9.72 -8.34 10.39
C ALA A 123 -10.38 -9.22 9.32
N GLY A 124 -9.85 -10.44 9.14
CA GLY A 124 -10.35 -11.40 8.17
C GLY A 124 -9.92 -11.13 6.73
N GLY A 125 -9.29 -10.00 6.42
CA GLY A 125 -8.77 -9.70 5.09
C GLY A 125 -9.83 -9.47 4.01
N GLN A 126 -11.09 -9.23 4.37
CA GLN A 126 -12.15 -8.93 3.42
C GLN A 126 -12.43 -7.43 3.36
N MET A 127 -12.83 -6.97 2.19
CA MET A 127 -13.21 -5.57 1.99
C MET A 127 -14.62 -5.32 2.50
N PRO A 128 -14.83 -4.25 3.27
CA PRO A 128 -16.16 -3.86 3.74
C PRO A 128 -17.07 -3.34 2.62
#